data_37b5793306ff37788444e141eb3d89b6
#
_entry.id   37b5793306ff37788444e141eb3d89b6
#
_cell.length_a   1.000
_cell.length_b   1.000
_cell.length_c   1.000
_cell.angle_alpha   90.00
_cell.angle_beta   90.00
_cell.angle_gamma   90.00
#
_symmetry.space_group_name_H-M   'P 1'
#
loop_
_entity.id
_entity.type
_entity.pdbx_description
1 polymer ?
#
loop_
_entity_poly.entity_id
_entity_poly.type
_entity_poly.pdbx_seq_one_letter_code
_entity_poly.pdbx_strand_id
1 'polypeptide(L)'
;MLKKVIIFISLLLLFVAQPARLQDDPTAQPLLTVMQIMTAIITPMTTTIWGAYELQTDAEWLEIENAALTVIAVGNLLASGGASDAEQAAAREADWQTYNNQMIAAARAVITAVGQKDEEALFAAGNDALYPPCESCHQQYQQQ
;
A
#
# COMPACT_ATOMS: atom_id res chain seq x y z
N MET A 1 -28.46 -34.92 -69.72
CA MET A 1 -27.20 -34.84 -68.91
C MET A 1 -27.27 -33.68 -67.99
N LEU A 2 -27.55 -33.94 -66.70
CA LEU A 2 -27.87 -32.89 -65.71
C LEU A 2 -26.61 -32.59 -64.87
N LYS A 3 -25.96 -31.43 -65.07
CA LYS A 3 -24.81 -31.04 -64.32
C LYS A 3 -25.25 -30.52 -62.94
N LYS A 4 -24.93 -31.28 -61.90
CA LYS A 4 -25.16 -30.85 -60.50
C LYS A 4 -24.11 -29.80 -60.13
N VAL A 5 -24.56 -28.57 -59.87
CA VAL A 5 -23.71 -27.51 -59.29
C VAL A 5 -23.81 -27.65 -57.77
N ILE A 6 -22.70 -28.00 -57.15
CA ILE A 6 -22.57 -28.05 -55.68
C ILE A 6 -22.12 -26.67 -55.23
N ILE A 7 -23.04 -25.92 -54.53
CA ILE A 7 -22.70 -24.64 -53.91
C ILE A 7 -22.13 -24.95 -52.52
N PHE A 8 -20.81 -24.73 -52.34
CA PHE A 8 -20.19 -24.72 -51.03
C PHE A 8 -20.47 -23.39 -50.34
N ILE A 9 -21.35 -23.42 -49.35
CA ILE A 9 -21.57 -22.29 -48.45
C ILE A 9 -20.48 -22.35 -47.37
N SER A 10 -19.43 -21.53 -47.49
CA SER A 10 -18.43 -21.33 -46.47
C SER A 10 -19.04 -20.46 -45.34
N LEU A 11 -19.41 -21.11 -44.24
CA LEU A 11 -19.84 -20.43 -43.01
C LEU A 11 -18.62 -19.80 -42.31
N LEU A 12 -18.39 -18.52 -42.55
CA LEU A 12 -17.32 -17.75 -41.91
C LEU A 12 -17.77 -17.45 -40.48
N LEU A 13 -17.29 -18.22 -39.50
CA LEU A 13 -17.48 -17.95 -38.07
C LEU A 13 -16.66 -16.71 -37.68
N LEU A 14 -17.32 -15.57 -37.62
CA LEU A 14 -16.78 -14.35 -37.02
C LEU A 14 -16.65 -14.59 -35.52
N PHE A 15 -15.46 -14.93 -35.06
CA PHE A 15 -15.10 -14.83 -33.63
C PHE A 15 -15.07 -13.37 -33.25
N VAL A 16 -16.17 -12.87 -32.69
CA VAL A 16 -16.17 -11.57 -32.00
C VAL A 16 -15.38 -11.77 -30.70
N ALA A 17 -14.12 -11.31 -30.67
CA ALA A 17 -13.35 -11.23 -29.45
C ALA A 17 -14.08 -10.23 -28.51
N GLN A 18 -14.78 -10.76 -27.52
CA GLN A 18 -15.32 -9.93 -26.45
C GLN A 18 -14.15 -9.34 -25.70
N PRO A 19 -14.11 -8.00 -25.48
CA PRO A 19 -13.14 -7.42 -24.58
C PRO A 19 -13.34 -8.09 -23.22
N ALA A 20 -12.28 -8.69 -22.66
CA ALA A 20 -12.29 -9.19 -21.30
C ALA A 20 -12.68 -8.02 -20.41
N ARG A 21 -13.90 -8.03 -19.87
CA ARG A 21 -14.27 -7.14 -18.78
C ARG A 21 -13.33 -7.53 -17.66
N LEU A 22 -12.51 -6.58 -17.21
CA LEU A 22 -11.88 -6.66 -15.90
C LEU A 22 -13.09 -6.78 -14.93
N GLN A 23 -13.37 -8.01 -14.51
CA GLN A 23 -14.30 -8.24 -13.43
C GLN A 23 -13.64 -7.57 -12.22
N ASP A 24 -14.34 -6.59 -11.63
CA ASP A 24 -14.01 -6.10 -10.30
C ASP A 24 -14.03 -7.34 -9.39
N ASP A 25 -12.84 -7.85 -9.07
CA ASP A 25 -12.69 -9.00 -8.19
C ASP A 25 -13.12 -8.54 -6.79
N PRO A 26 -14.20 -9.08 -6.22
CA PRO A 26 -14.66 -8.69 -4.89
C PRO A 26 -13.60 -8.98 -3.81
N THR A 27 -12.56 -9.76 -4.13
CA THR A 27 -11.43 -10.00 -3.23
C THR A 27 -10.40 -8.85 -3.21
N ALA A 28 -10.50 -7.88 -4.13
CA ALA A 28 -9.62 -6.73 -4.21
C ALA A 28 -10.03 -5.58 -3.27
N GLN A 29 -11.18 -5.67 -2.62
CA GLN A 29 -11.62 -4.63 -1.68
C GLN A 29 -10.90 -4.76 -0.33
N PRO A 30 -10.48 -3.62 0.29
CA PRO A 30 -9.91 -3.64 1.63
C PRO A 30 -10.89 -4.26 2.63
N LEU A 31 -10.38 -5.20 3.46
CA LEU A 31 -11.19 -5.89 4.48
C LEU A 31 -11.16 -5.19 5.84
N LEU A 32 -10.18 -4.32 6.06
CA LEU A 32 -9.98 -3.58 7.31
C LEU A 32 -10.31 -2.11 7.10
N THR A 33 -10.91 -1.50 8.13
CA THR A 33 -11.05 -0.05 8.16
C THR A 33 -9.68 0.61 8.37
N VAL A 34 -9.54 1.87 7.97
CA VAL A 34 -8.33 2.66 8.24
C VAL A 34 -8.03 2.70 9.73
N MET A 35 -9.05 2.85 10.59
CA MET A 35 -8.89 2.83 12.04
C MET A 35 -8.29 1.51 12.54
N GLN A 36 -8.75 0.36 12.02
CA GLN A 36 -8.20 -0.94 12.38
C GLN A 36 -6.74 -1.09 11.95
N ILE A 37 -6.42 -0.63 10.75
CA ILE A 37 -5.05 -0.62 10.23
C ILE A 37 -4.14 0.25 11.12
N MET A 38 -4.59 1.46 11.44
CA MET A 38 -3.82 2.40 12.27
C MET A 38 -3.58 1.86 13.68
N THR A 39 -4.62 1.38 14.35
CA THR A 39 -4.51 0.96 15.76
C THR A 39 -3.81 -0.38 15.92
N ALA A 40 -4.09 -1.35 15.04
CA ALA A 40 -3.57 -2.71 15.19
C ALA A 40 -2.19 -2.92 14.57
N ILE A 41 -1.82 -2.10 13.55
CA ILE A 41 -0.60 -2.35 12.79
C ILE A 41 0.32 -1.14 12.79
N ILE A 42 -0.13 0.03 12.31
CA ILE A 42 0.76 1.19 12.14
C ILE A 42 1.27 1.68 13.50
N THR A 43 0.39 1.90 14.48
CA THR A 43 0.80 2.42 15.80
C THR A 43 1.85 1.55 16.47
N PRO A 44 1.72 0.21 16.60
CA PRO A 44 2.78 -0.60 17.17
C PRO A 44 4.10 -0.51 16.39
N MET A 45 4.06 -0.55 15.06
CA MET A 45 5.27 -0.52 14.23
C MET A 45 5.99 0.83 14.31
N THR A 46 5.26 1.93 14.24
CA THR A 46 5.88 3.26 14.38
C THR A 46 6.39 3.50 15.81
N THR A 47 5.70 2.97 16.83
CA THR A 47 6.21 3.01 18.22
C THR A 47 7.55 2.28 18.34
N THR A 48 7.71 1.12 17.69
CA THR A 48 8.98 0.39 17.63
C THR A 48 10.07 1.24 16.97
N ILE A 49 9.79 1.86 15.83
CA ILE A 49 10.76 2.71 15.12
C ILE A 49 11.15 3.93 15.98
N TRP A 50 10.18 4.63 16.57
CA TRP A 50 10.45 5.83 17.37
C TRP A 50 11.09 5.53 18.74
N GLY A 51 10.89 4.31 19.25
CA GLY A 51 11.53 3.82 20.47
C GLY A 51 12.93 3.25 20.25
N ALA A 52 13.43 3.21 19.00
CA ALA A 52 14.76 2.70 18.66
C ALA A 52 15.84 3.63 19.21
N TYR A 53 16.52 3.19 20.25
CA TYR A 53 17.56 3.95 20.93
C TYR A 53 18.60 3.01 21.53
N GLU A 54 19.89 3.33 21.38
CA GLU A 54 21.03 2.55 21.89
C GLU A 54 20.96 1.06 21.52
N LEU A 55 20.77 0.76 20.23
CA LEU A 55 20.63 -0.60 19.72
C LEU A 55 21.97 -1.36 19.82
N GLN A 56 21.98 -2.48 20.55
CA GLN A 56 23.20 -3.22 20.88
C GLN A 56 23.35 -4.53 20.09
N THR A 57 22.25 -5.10 19.62
CA THR A 57 22.21 -6.45 19.03
C THR A 57 21.63 -6.46 17.63
N ASP A 58 22.03 -7.44 16.83
CA ASP A 58 21.46 -7.68 15.50
C ASP A 58 19.94 -7.95 15.56
N ALA A 59 19.47 -8.53 16.66
CA ALA A 59 18.05 -8.81 16.86
C ALA A 59 17.23 -7.52 17.02
N GLU A 60 17.74 -6.53 17.73
CA GLU A 60 17.10 -5.21 17.86
C GLU A 60 17.05 -4.49 16.52
N TRP A 61 18.13 -4.48 15.75
CA TRP A 61 18.15 -3.93 14.39
C TRP A 61 17.14 -4.62 13.47
N LEU A 62 17.04 -5.96 13.54
CA LEU A 62 16.08 -6.74 12.76
C LEU A 62 14.63 -6.41 13.15
N GLU A 63 14.35 -6.12 14.42
CA GLU A 63 13.02 -5.69 14.88
C GLU A 63 12.62 -4.37 14.23
N ILE A 64 13.52 -3.39 14.16
CA ILE A 64 13.28 -2.11 13.49
C ILE A 64 13.06 -2.31 11.98
N GLU A 65 13.86 -3.17 11.34
CA GLU A 65 13.68 -3.50 9.92
C GLU A 65 12.29 -4.09 9.66
N ASN A 66 11.87 -5.06 10.46
CA ASN A 66 10.55 -5.71 10.34
C ASN A 66 9.40 -4.70 10.56
N ALA A 67 9.56 -3.77 11.50
CA ALA A 67 8.61 -2.70 11.72
C ALA A 67 8.50 -1.79 10.48
N ALA A 68 9.62 -1.38 9.90
CA ALA A 68 9.63 -0.54 8.70
C ALA A 68 9.07 -1.27 7.46
N LEU A 69 9.41 -2.55 7.27
CA LEU A 69 8.83 -3.38 6.21
C LEU A 69 7.31 -3.49 6.35
N THR A 70 6.82 -3.63 7.58
CA THR A 70 5.38 -3.68 7.86
C THR A 70 4.70 -2.35 7.52
N VAL A 71 5.31 -1.21 7.87
CA VAL A 71 4.80 0.13 7.49
C VAL A 71 4.70 0.26 5.96
N ILE A 72 5.71 -0.20 5.21
CA ILE A 72 5.68 -0.17 3.74
C ILE A 72 4.53 -1.04 3.19
N ALA A 73 4.40 -2.27 3.70
CA ALA A 73 3.36 -3.19 3.25
C ALA A 73 1.95 -2.62 3.51
N VAL A 74 1.74 -2.05 4.70
CA VAL A 74 0.47 -1.43 5.08
C VAL A 74 0.22 -0.12 4.32
N GLY A 75 1.26 0.66 4.01
CA GLY A 75 1.14 1.82 3.14
C GLY A 75 0.57 1.46 1.76
N ASN A 76 0.94 0.30 1.20
CA ASN A 76 0.34 -0.19 -0.04
C ASN A 76 -1.16 -0.55 0.12
N LEU A 77 -1.59 -1.03 1.29
CA LEU A 77 -3.01 -1.24 1.57
C LEU A 77 -3.76 0.10 1.70
N LEU A 78 -3.19 1.04 2.44
CA LEU A 78 -3.75 2.39 2.64
C LEU A 78 -3.86 3.22 1.35
N ALA A 79 -3.09 2.89 0.32
CA ALA A 79 -3.22 3.53 -0.99
C ALA A 79 -4.61 3.34 -1.60
N SER A 80 -5.35 2.30 -1.21
CA SER A 80 -6.73 2.03 -1.62
C SER A 80 -7.77 2.47 -0.59
N GLY A 81 -7.33 3.01 0.55
CA GLY A 81 -8.20 3.38 1.68
C GLY A 81 -8.52 2.19 2.58
N GLY A 82 -9.72 2.18 3.13
CA GLY A 82 -10.20 1.13 4.02
C GLY A 82 -11.48 0.45 3.51
N ALA A 83 -12.12 -0.31 4.39
CA ALA A 83 -13.28 -1.14 4.06
C ALA A 83 -14.54 -0.34 3.70
N SER A 84 -14.65 0.95 4.06
CA SER A 84 -15.80 1.79 3.76
C SER A 84 -15.64 2.60 2.47
N ASP A 85 -16.76 2.91 1.82
CA ASP A 85 -16.78 3.77 0.62
C ASP A 85 -16.19 5.16 0.90
N ALA A 86 -16.40 5.70 2.10
CA ALA A 86 -15.88 7.00 2.51
C ALA A 86 -14.33 6.96 2.60
N GLU A 87 -13.75 5.91 3.20
CA GLU A 87 -12.30 5.74 3.29
C GLU A 87 -11.69 5.52 1.89
N GLN A 88 -12.37 4.79 1.01
CA GLN A 88 -11.93 4.62 -0.38
C GLN A 88 -12.04 5.91 -1.19
N ALA A 89 -13.03 6.76 -0.90
CA ALA A 89 -13.15 8.08 -1.53
C ALA A 89 -12.00 9.00 -1.07
N ALA A 90 -11.72 9.07 0.23
CA ALA A 90 -10.60 9.82 0.78
C ALA A 90 -9.25 9.37 0.18
N ALA A 91 -9.06 8.07 0.00
CA ALA A 91 -7.83 7.55 -0.57
C ALA A 91 -7.57 7.98 -2.04
N ARG A 92 -8.58 8.47 -2.75
CA ARG A 92 -8.41 9.02 -4.11
C ARG A 92 -7.94 10.47 -4.12
N GLU A 93 -7.92 11.13 -2.96
CA GLU A 93 -7.47 12.51 -2.84
C GLU A 93 -5.95 12.62 -2.97
N ALA A 94 -5.48 13.68 -3.60
CA ALA A 94 -4.05 13.90 -3.85
C ALA A 94 -3.25 14.00 -2.55
N ASP A 95 -3.81 14.63 -1.52
CA ASP A 95 -3.15 14.80 -0.22
C ASP A 95 -3.00 13.47 0.50
N TRP A 96 -4.03 12.60 0.48
CA TRP A 96 -3.93 11.24 1.02
C TRP A 96 -2.77 10.47 0.38
N GLN A 97 -2.72 10.45 -0.96
CA GLN A 97 -1.66 9.76 -1.69
C GLN A 97 -0.29 10.36 -1.38
N THR A 98 -0.20 11.68 -1.23
CA THR A 98 1.03 12.36 -0.89
C THR A 98 1.54 11.93 0.49
N TYR A 99 0.70 11.99 1.52
CA TYR A 99 1.10 11.61 2.88
C TYR A 99 1.46 10.12 2.96
N ASN A 100 0.66 9.26 2.33
CA ASN A 100 0.94 7.84 2.29
C ASN A 100 2.28 7.51 1.61
N ASN A 101 2.57 8.16 0.48
CA ASN A 101 3.84 7.98 -0.23
C ASN A 101 5.04 8.50 0.59
N GLN A 102 4.89 9.61 1.30
CA GLN A 102 5.91 10.14 2.21
C GLN A 102 6.18 9.17 3.37
N MET A 103 5.15 8.60 3.99
CA MET A 103 5.28 7.58 5.02
C MET A 103 6.05 6.36 4.50
N ILE A 104 5.73 5.85 3.31
CA ILE A 104 6.44 4.73 2.68
C ILE A 104 7.90 5.10 2.41
N ALA A 105 8.17 6.30 1.91
CA ALA A 105 9.53 6.77 1.64
C ALA A 105 10.37 6.88 2.93
N ALA A 106 9.79 7.39 4.01
CA ALA A 106 10.43 7.46 5.32
C ALA A 106 10.74 6.06 5.88
N ALA A 107 9.80 5.12 5.78
CA ALA A 107 10.04 3.74 6.19
C ALA A 107 11.17 3.06 5.38
N ARG A 108 11.33 3.39 4.10
CA ARG A 108 12.49 2.94 3.29
C ARG A 108 13.80 3.54 3.79
N ALA A 109 13.80 4.81 4.22
CA ALA A 109 14.97 5.44 4.82
C ALA A 109 15.35 4.76 6.14
N VAL A 110 14.37 4.34 6.96
CA VAL A 110 14.61 3.50 8.15
C VAL A 110 15.35 2.22 7.77
N ILE A 111 14.89 1.47 6.75
CA ILE A 111 15.58 0.24 6.30
C ILE A 111 17.02 0.53 5.87
N THR A 112 17.26 1.65 5.19
CA THR A 112 18.61 2.04 4.78
C THR A 112 19.51 2.29 5.99
N ALA A 113 19.03 3.02 6.99
CA ALA A 113 19.75 3.30 8.24
C ALA A 113 20.04 2.00 9.01
N VAL A 114 19.07 1.10 9.11
CA VAL A 114 19.24 -0.24 9.72
C VAL A 114 20.34 -1.04 9.03
N GLY A 115 20.33 -1.09 7.70
CA GLY A 115 21.36 -1.81 6.92
C GLY A 115 22.77 -1.28 7.14
N GLN A 116 22.90 -0.01 7.52
CA GLN A 116 24.17 0.65 7.86
C GLN A 116 24.48 0.64 9.36
N LYS A 117 23.50 0.23 10.19
CA LYS A 117 23.53 0.35 11.66
C LYS A 117 23.86 1.77 12.12
N ASP A 118 23.28 2.74 11.44
CA ASP A 118 23.44 4.17 11.66
C ASP A 118 22.27 4.71 12.47
N GLU A 119 22.48 4.90 13.79
CA GLU A 119 21.42 5.40 14.70
C GLU A 119 21.04 6.87 14.42
N GLU A 120 22.00 7.71 13.96
CA GLU A 120 21.68 9.10 13.62
C GLU A 120 20.77 9.16 12.39
N ALA A 121 21.08 8.38 11.35
CA ALA A 121 20.24 8.25 10.17
C ALA A 121 18.87 7.61 10.51
N LEU A 122 18.85 6.65 11.45
CA LEU A 122 17.62 6.03 11.94
C LEU A 122 16.73 7.04 12.66
N PHE A 123 17.32 7.86 13.55
CA PHE A 123 16.61 8.93 14.23
C PHE A 123 16.01 9.94 13.23
N ALA A 124 16.78 10.40 12.27
CA ALA A 124 16.32 11.32 11.23
C ALA A 124 15.19 10.70 10.39
N ALA A 125 15.32 9.43 9.99
CA ALA A 125 14.30 8.74 9.23
C ALA A 125 12.99 8.55 10.02
N GLY A 126 13.08 8.20 11.31
CA GLY A 126 11.92 7.98 12.16
C GLY A 126 11.24 9.28 12.59
N ASN A 127 12.00 10.25 13.09
CA ASN A 127 11.44 11.45 13.69
C ASN A 127 11.23 12.59 12.71
N ASP A 128 12.20 12.85 11.82
CA ASP A 128 12.14 14.01 10.94
C ASP A 128 11.44 13.69 9.61
N ALA A 129 11.45 12.43 9.17
CA ALA A 129 10.82 12.03 7.91
C ALA A 129 9.50 11.28 8.09
N LEU A 130 9.37 10.36 9.08
CA LEU A 130 8.17 9.53 9.23
C LEU A 130 7.05 10.26 10.01
N TYR A 131 7.38 11.05 11.03
CA TYR A 131 6.37 11.72 11.85
C TYR A 131 5.54 12.78 11.09
N PRO A 132 6.12 13.68 10.27
CA PRO A 132 5.35 14.75 9.63
C PRO A 132 4.21 14.29 8.72
N PRO A 133 4.36 13.28 7.84
CA PRO A 133 3.24 12.79 7.04
C PRO A 133 2.14 12.14 7.88
N CYS A 134 2.48 11.48 8.99
CA CYS A 134 1.49 10.92 9.93
C CYS A 134 0.66 12.04 10.56
N GLU A 135 1.31 13.09 11.07
CA GLU A 135 0.64 14.24 11.67
C GLU A 135 -0.26 14.96 10.66
N SER A 136 0.24 15.23 9.45
CA SER A 136 -0.52 15.92 8.40
C SER A 136 -1.77 15.14 7.99
N CYS A 137 -1.63 13.82 7.79
CA CYS A 137 -2.74 12.93 7.46
C CYS A 137 -3.79 12.91 8.59
N HIS A 138 -3.36 12.79 9.85
CA HIS A 138 -4.27 12.78 10.99
C HIS A 138 -4.99 14.13 11.18
N GLN A 139 -4.33 15.25 10.97
CA GLN A 139 -4.97 16.57 11.02
C GLN A 139 -6.10 16.72 10.00
N GLN A 140 -5.94 16.12 8.82
CA GLN A 140 -6.91 16.24 7.74
C GLN A 140 -8.01 15.17 7.77
N TYR A 141 -7.69 13.92 8.11
CA TYR A 141 -8.58 12.77 7.91
C TYR A 141 -9.05 12.08 9.20
N GLN A 142 -8.39 12.27 10.34
CA GLN A 142 -8.78 11.59 11.59
C GLN A 142 -10.08 12.12 12.19
N GLN A 143 -10.51 13.32 11.83
CA GLN A 143 -11.69 13.99 12.39
C GLN A 143 -12.98 13.81 11.56
N GLN A 144 -12.94 12.99 10.52
CA GLN A 144 -14.09 12.76 9.62
C GLN A 144 -14.93 11.56 10.05
#